data_8993d5111b4ae106b838c8f000ba999e
#
_entry.id   8993d5111b4ae106b838c8f000ba999e
#
_cell.length_a   1.000
_cell.length_b   1.000
_cell.length_c   1.000
_cell.angle_alpha   90.00
_cell.angle_beta   90.00
_cell.angle_gamma   90.00
#
_symmetry.space_group_name_H-M   'P 1'
#
loop_
_entity.id
_entity.type
_entity.pdbx_description
1 polymer ?
#
loop_
_entity_poly.entity_id
_entity_poly.type
_entity_poly.pdbx_seq_one_letter_code
_entity_poly.pdbx_strand_id
1 'polypeptide(L)'
;MVAPVISLAIGLFQDFDTTRPEGEPPVNWVESIAIIAAILVVVAVRSLNDWQMEMQFKALNATKEDRLVKVVRDGEERLIRLHQVVVGDVMLLEPGDAIPCNGVFLSGHNMLCDESSATGEPDTIKKLSYQECTTLRDRHLMEWDAGGFSRYADCFIVSGSKVLDGVGSYVVTSVGTKSLNGRIMMGSSINLP
;
A
#
# COMPACT_ATOMS: atom_id res chain seq x y z
N MET A 1 16.82 -1.28 27.03
CA MET A 1 18.25 -1.64 26.90
C MET A 1 19.12 -1.07 28.02
N VAL A 2 18.76 0.02 28.69
CA VAL A 2 19.57 0.65 29.77
C VAL A 2 19.50 -0.15 31.08
N ALA A 3 18.33 -0.68 31.44
CA ALA A 3 18.11 -1.40 32.71
C ALA A 3 19.03 -2.61 32.93
N PRO A 4 19.24 -3.54 31.97
CA PRO A 4 20.12 -4.69 32.19
C PRO A 4 21.60 -4.31 32.27
N VAL A 5 22.01 -3.20 31.64
CA VAL A 5 23.39 -2.70 31.76
C VAL A 5 23.63 -2.11 33.14
N ILE A 6 22.64 -1.40 33.69
CA ILE A 6 22.70 -0.88 35.07
C ILE A 6 22.70 -2.04 36.06
N SER A 7 21.87 -3.07 35.86
CA SER A 7 21.84 -4.25 36.72
C SER A 7 23.19 -5.01 36.72
N LEU A 8 23.81 -5.14 35.54
CA LEU A 8 25.15 -5.74 35.43
C LEU A 8 26.20 -4.92 36.18
N ALA A 9 26.17 -3.60 36.03
CA ALA A 9 27.13 -2.73 36.72
C ALA A 9 26.97 -2.81 38.24
N ILE A 10 25.72 -2.82 38.73
CA ILE A 10 25.42 -2.97 40.17
C ILE A 10 25.82 -4.36 40.65
N GLY A 11 25.53 -5.43 39.91
CA GLY A 11 25.90 -6.80 40.28
C GLY A 11 27.42 -7.01 40.36
N LEU A 12 28.16 -6.46 39.37
CA LEU A 12 29.63 -6.47 39.42
C LEU A 12 30.19 -5.65 40.60
N PHE A 13 29.60 -4.48 40.88
CA PHE A 13 30.02 -3.66 42.00
C PHE A 13 29.82 -4.38 43.34
N GLN A 14 28.66 -5.03 43.51
CA GLN A 14 28.35 -5.80 44.74
C GLN A 14 29.21 -7.06 44.86
N ASP A 15 29.63 -7.69 43.75
CA ASP A 15 30.48 -8.86 43.78
C ASP A 15 31.96 -8.56 44.03
N PHE A 16 32.42 -7.32 43.77
CA PHE A 16 33.78 -6.86 44.01
C PHE A 16 33.94 -6.03 45.30
N ASP A 17 32.84 -5.68 45.97
CA ASP A 17 32.90 -4.93 47.22
C ASP A 17 33.34 -5.83 48.38
N THR A 18 34.29 -5.34 49.19
CA THR A 18 35.02 -6.08 50.23
C THR A 18 34.19 -6.38 51.47
N THR A 19 32.89 -6.08 51.49
CA THR A 19 31.98 -6.19 52.65
C THR A 19 31.13 -7.47 52.63
N ARG A 20 31.59 -8.57 52.00
CA ARG A 20 30.85 -9.81 51.93
C ARG A 20 30.91 -10.62 53.25
N PRO A 21 29.78 -11.21 53.68
CA PRO A 21 29.82 -12.30 54.65
C PRO A 21 30.51 -13.53 54.07
N GLU A 22 31.46 -14.08 54.78
CA GLU A 22 32.18 -15.28 54.39
C GLU A 22 31.20 -16.46 54.19
N GLY A 23 31.07 -16.92 52.93
CA GLY A 23 30.30 -18.15 52.63
C GLY A 23 29.37 -18.13 51.44
N GLU A 24 29.06 -16.95 50.84
CA GLU A 24 28.18 -16.91 49.64
C GLU A 24 28.99 -16.85 48.32
N PRO A 25 28.71 -17.71 47.33
CA PRO A 25 29.36 -17.66 46.01
C PRO A 25 28.96 -16.39 45.23
N PRO A 26 29.86 -15.82 44.39
CA PRO A 26 29.59 -14.65 43.58
C PRO A 26 28.64 -15.04 42.41
N VAL A 27 27.31 -14.89 42.61
CA VAL A 27 26.30 -15.32 41.61
C VAL A 27 25.56 -14.16 40.96
N ASN A 28 25.68 -12.92 41.53
CA ASN A 28 24.89 -11.76 41.06
C ASN A 28 25.21 -11.35 39.61
N TRP A 29 26.47 -11.48 39.20
CA TRP A 29 26.90 -11.18 37.85
C TRP A 29 26.37 -12.22 36.82
N VAL A 30 26.17 -13.48 37.24
CA VAL A 30 25.68 -14.57 36.39
C VAL A 30 24.24 -14.31 35.97
N GLU A 31 23.40 -13.85 36.90
CA GLU A 31 22.02 -13.47 36.64
C GLU A 31 21.94 -12.35 35.60
N SER A 32 22.75 -11.29 35.76
CA SER A 32 22.80 -10.17 34.83
C SER A 32 23.25 -10.58 33.41
N ILE A 33 24.25 -11.45 33.30
CA ILE A 33 24.70 -12.00 32.02
C ILE A 33 23.61 -12.88 31.39
N ALA A 34 22.94 -13.70 32.17
CA ALA A 34 21.85 -14.53 31.68
C ALA A 34 20.70 -13.68 31.10
N ILE A 35 20.35 -12.58 31.74
CA ILE A 35 19.32 -11.64 31.24
C ILE A 35 19.78 -11.00 29.93
N ILE A 36 21.03 -10.54 29.84
CA ILE A 36 21.57 -9.93 28.62
C ILE A 36 21.59 -10.97 27.48
N ALA A 37 22.03 -12.19 27.75
CA ALA A 37 22.02 -13.25 26.75
C ALA A 37 20.60 -13.57 26.26
N ALA A 38 19.62 -13.65 27.17
CA ALA A 38 18.22 -13.86 26.81
C ALA A 38 17.67 -12.72 25.93
N ILE A 39 17.98 -11.47 26.26
CA ILE A 39 17.57 -10.33 25.44
C ILE A 39 18.21 -10.38 24.05
N LEU A 40 19.51 -10.70 23.95
CA LEU A 40 20.18 -10.83 22.66
C LEU A 40 19.55 -11.92 21.78
N VAL A 41 19.21 -13.07 22.37
CA VAL A 41 18.52 -14.15 21.65
C VAL A 41 17.15 -13.68 21.15
N VAL A 42 16.36 -13.03 21.97
CA VAL A 42 15.04 -12.51 21.58
C VAL A 42 15.16 -11.48 20.47
N VAL A 43 16.10 -10.54 20.58
CA VAL A 43 16.33 -9.51 19.56
C VAL A 43 16.79 -10.15 18.24
N ALA A 44 17.70 -11.13 18.30
CA ALA A 44 18.17 -11.84 17.11
C ALA A 44 17.04 -12.60 16.41
N VAL A 45 16.20 -13.32 17.16
CA VAL A 45 15.03 -14.04 16.60
C VAL A 45 14.04 -13.06 15.96
N ARG A 46 13.75 -11.95 16.64
CA ARG A 46 12.86 -10.91 16.09
C ARG A 46 13.41 -10.30 14.81
N SER A 47 14.69 -9.93 14.81
CA SER A 47 15.33 -9.33 13.64
C SER A 47 15.36 -10.28 12.44
N LEU A 48 15.60 -11.58 12.66
CA LEU A 48 15.53 -12.60 11.61
C LEU A 48 14.11 -12.76 11.05
N ASN A 49 13.11 -12.76 11.93
CA ASN A 49 11.72 -12.87 11.54
C ASN A 49 11.26 -11.64 10.72
N ASP A 50 11.60 -10.43 11.18
CA ASP A 50 11.28 -9.19 10.47
C ASP A 50 11.95 -9.14 9.09
N TRP A 51 13.22 -9.59 8.98
CA TRP A 51 13.93 -9.68 7.71
C TRP A 51 13.27 -10.68 6.74
N GLN A 52 12.83 -11.85 7.22
CA GLN A 52 12.12 -12.83 6.38
C GLN A 52 10.76 -12.26 5.89
N MET A 53 10.02 -11.60 6.77
CA MET A 53 8.75 -10.93 6.42
C MET A 53 8.97 -9.87 5.33
N GLU A 54 10.00 -9.03 5.46
CA GLU A 54 10.30 -7.99 4.47
C GLU A 54 10.66 -8.59 3.10
N MET A 55 11.42 -9.68 3.07
CA MET A 55 11.75 -10.39 1.83
C MET A 55 10.51 -10.97 1.14
N GLN A 56 9.59 -11.56 1.90
CA GLN A 56 8.33 -12.08 1.37
C GLN A 56 7.42 -10.96 0.85
N PHE A 57 7.35 -9.84 1.55
CA PHE A 57 6.59 -8.66 1.12
C PHE A 57 7.13 -8.08 -0.19
N LYS A 58 8.45 -7.96 -0.33
CA LYS A 58 9.10 -7.51 -1.58
C LYS A 58 8.80 -8.46 -2.75
N ALA A 59 8.87 -9.76 -2.52
CA ALA A 59 8.54 -10.75 -3.54
C ALA A 59 7.06 -10.69 -3.99
N LEU A 60 6.13 -10.54 -3.05
CA LEU A 60 4.70 -10.39 -3.35
C LEU A 60 4.39 -9.10 -4.12
N ASN A 61 5.02 -7.98 -3.75
CA ASN A 61 4.84 -6.72 -4.46
C ASN A 61 5.42 -6.77 -5.86
N ALA A 62 6.59 -7.36 -6.06
CA ALA A 62 7.19 -7.56 -7.38
C ALA A 62 6.26 -8.36 -8.31
N THR A 63 5.60 -9.40 -7.79
CA THR A 63 4.64 -10.21 -8.55
C THR A 63 3.37 -9.43 -8.91
N LYS A 64 2.89 -8.53 -8.05
CA LYS A 64 1.73 -7.67 -8.34
C LYS A 64 2.03 -6.62 -9.41
N GLU A 65 3.25 -6.12 -9.46
CA GLU A 65 3.67 -5.12 -10.45
C GLU A 65 3.99 -5.73 -11.82
N ASP A 66 4.26 -7.03 -11.92
CA ASP A 66 4.61 -7.71 -13.19
C ASP A 66 3.38 -8.27 -13.94
N ARG A 67 2.18 -7.77 -13.66
CA ARG A 67 0.98 -8.17 -14.39
C ARG A 67 0.92 -7.55 -15.78
N LEU A 68 0.31 -8.30 -16.71
CA LEU A 68 0.01 -7.83 -18.06
C LEU A 68 -1.29 -7.00 -18.04
N VAL A 69 -1.30 -5.95 -18.82
CA VAL A 69 -2.46 -5.06 -19.01
C VAL A 69 -2.71 -4.86 -20.51
N LYS A 70 -3.98 -4.68 -20.88
CA LYS A 70 -4.39 -4.43 -22.26
C LYS A 70 -4.34 -2.94 -22.54
N VAL A 71 -3.62 -2.55 -23.57
CA VAL A 71 -3.54 -1.17 -24.04
C VAL A 71 -3.78 -1.10 -25.55
N VAL A 72 -4.27 0.03 -26.03
CA VAL A 72 -4.39 0.32 -27.44
C VAL A 72 -3.29 1.31 -27.83
N ARG A 73 -2.38 0.90 -28.70
CA ARG A 73 -1.35 1.74 -29.30
C ARG A 73 -1.37 1.58 -30.81
N ASP A 74 -1.28 2.67 -31.52
CA ASP A 74 -1.32 2.69 -33.00
C ASP A 74 -2.58 2.03 -33.59
N GLY A 75 -3.70 2.06 -32.84
CA GLY A 75 -4.97 1.43 -33.25
C GLY A 75 -5.05 -0.08 -33.03
N GLU A 76 -4.02 -0.70 -32.44
CA GLU A 76 -3.97 -2.14 -32.14
C GLU A 76 -3.97 -2.40 -30.63
N GLU A 77 -4.69 -3.44 -30.24
CA GLU A 77 -4.64 -3.95 -28.86
C GLU A 77 -3.33 -4.70 -28.61
N ARG A 78 -2.66 -4.35 -27.55
CA ARG A 78 -1.39 -4.97 -27.14
C ARG A 78 -1.41 -5.30 -25.64
N LEU A 79 -0.86 -6.46 -25.30
CA LEU A 79 -0.59 -6.83 -23.92
C LEU A 79 0.81 -6.33 -23.56
N ILE A 80 0.89 -5.45 -22.59
CA ILE A 80 2.17 -4.92 -22.09
C ILE A 80 2.26 -5.15 -20.57
N ARG A 81 3.48 -5.11 -20.04
CA ARG A 81 3.68 -5.17 -18.59
C ARG A 81 3.30 -3.83 -17.96
N LEU A 82 2.73 -3.88 -16.76
CA LEU A 82 2.25 -2.68 -16.06
C LEU A 82 3.31 -1.57 -15.97
N HIS A 83 4.57 -1.91 -15.72
CA HIS A 83 5.66 -0.92 -15.62
C HIS A 83 6.00 -0.23 -16.96
N GLN A 84 5.48 -0.73 -18.10
CA GLN A 84 5.65 -0.13 -19.43
C GLN A 84 4.53 0.83 -19.80
N VAL A 85 3.52 0.97 -18.94
CA VAL A 85 2.41 1.92 -19.14
C VAL A 85 2.91 3.34 -18.93
N VAL A 86 2.57 4.23 -19.86
CA VAL A 86 2.91 5.63 -19.81
C VAL A 86 1.67 6.51 -19.85
N VAL A 87 1.83 7.76 -19.44
CA VAL A 87 0.75 8.76 -19.55
C VAL A 87 0.42 8.97 -21.02
N GLY A 88 -0.87 8.95 -21.35
CA GLY A 88 -1.38 9.03 -22.71
C GLY A 88 -1.74 7.67 -23.32
N ASP A 89 -1.35 6.55 -22.72
CA ASP A 89 -1.83 5.23 -23.15
C ASP A 89 -3.35 5.12 -22.97
N VAL A 90 -4.00 4.42 -23.90
CA VAL A 90 -5.40 4.03 -23.77
C VAL A 90 -5.45 2.62 -23.25
N MET A 91 -5.97 2.44 -22.04
CA MET A 91 -6.12 1.12 -21.42
C MET A 91 -7.54 0.60 -21.57
N LEU A 92 -7.65 -0.73 -21.74
CA LEU A 92 -8.92 -1.44 -21.75
C LEU A 92 -9.20 -2.03 -20.37
N LEU A 93 -10.48 -1.99 -19.98
CA LEU A 93 -10.96 -2.51 -18.71
C LEU A 93 -12.04 -3.57 -18.94
N GLU A 94 -11.93 -4.65 -18.16
CA GLU A 94 -12.89 -5.76 -18.14
C GLU A 94 -13.34 -6.03 -16.70
N PRO A 95 -14.50 -6.71 -16.50
CA PRO A 95 -14.97 -7.05 -15.16
C PRO A 95 -13.94 -7.88 -14.39
N GLY A 96 -13.68 -7.49 -13.17
CA GLY A 96 -12.69 -8.12 -12.29
C GLY A 96 -11.31 -7.48 -12.34
N ASP A 97 -11.03 -6.58 -13.28
CA ASP A 97 -9.76 -5.88 -13.36
C ASP A 97 -9.56 -4.95 -12.15
N ALA A 98 -8.34 -4.96 -11.63
CA ALA A 98 -7.90 -3.92 -10.69
C ALA A 98 -7.23 -2.80 -11.50
N ILE A 99 -7.70 -1.59 -11.34
CA ILE A 99 -7.25 -0.42 -12.09
C ILE A 99 -5.86 0.02 -11.61
N PRO A 100 -4.82 0.00 -12.47
CA PRO A 100 -3.46 0.26 -12.02
C PRO A 100 -3.08 1.74 -12.01
N CYS A 101 -3.67 2.53 -12.89
CA CYS A 101 -3.28 3.91 -13.17
C CYS A 101 -4.50 4.82 -13.10
N ASN A 102 -4.29 6.10 -12.71
CA ASN A 102 -5.38 7.06 -12.82
C ASN A 102 -5.62 7.45 -14.28
N GLY A 103 -6.85 7.79 -14.59
CA GLY A 103 -7.20 8.21 -15.93
C GLY A 103 -8.54 8.87 -16.06
N VAL A 104 -8.94 9.10 -17.30
CA VAL A 104 -10.26 9.62 -17.67
C VAL A 104 -10.93 8.61 -18.59
N PHE A 105 -12.15 8.22 -18.25
CA PHE A 105 -12.94 7.28 -19.01
C PHE A 105 -13.30 7.88 -20.37
N LEU A 106 -13.03 7.14 -21.44
CA LEU A 106 -13.27 7.57 -22.81
C LEU A 106 -14.61 7.05 -23.33
N SER A 107 -14.75 5.73 -23.31
CA SER A 107 -15.91 5.06 -23.85
C SER A 107 -16.07 3.66 -23.27
N GLY A 108 -17.28 3.16 -23.26
CA GLY A 108 -17.57 1.81 -22.80
C GLY A 108 -19.04 1.58 -22.58
N HIS A 109 -19.37 0.42 -22.02
CA HIS A 109 -20.75 0.05 -21.77
C HIS A 109 -20.92 -0.41 -20.34
N ASN A 110 -21.84 0.24 -19.62
CA ASN A 110 -22.26 -0.09 -18.26
C ASN A 110 -21.11 -0.26 -17.24
N MET A 111 -20.07 0.57 -17.35
CA MET A 111 -18.90 0.48 -16.48
C MET A 111 -19.24 0.89 -15.04
N LEU A 112 -19.06 -0.05 -14.11
CA LEU A 112 -19.25 0.11 -12.69
C LEU A 112 -17.94 -0.18 -11.96
N CYS A 113 -17.49 0.76 -11.13
CA CYS A 113 -16.26 0.63 -10.35
C CYS A 113 -16.53 0.69 -8.86
N ASP A 114 -15.82 -0.14 -8.11
CA ASP A 114 -15.71 -0.07 -6.65
C ASP A 114 -14.45 0.74 -6.30
N GLU A 115 -14.64 1.89 -5.71
CA GLU A 115 -13.56 2.80 -5.29
C GLU A 115 -13.32 2.78 -3.77
N SER A 116 -13.92 1.85 -3.05
CA SER A 116 -13.84 1.75 -1.59
C SER A 116 -12.41 1.67 -1.05
N SER A 117 -11.50 1.06 -1.81
CA SER A 117 -10.08 1.00 -1.44
C SER A 117 -9.38 2.36 -1.47
N ALA A 118 -9.90 3.33 -2.20
CA ALA A 118 -9.34 4.66 -2.36
C ALA A 118 -10.08 5.72 -1.52
N THR A 119 -11.41 5.63 -1.48
CA THR A 119 -12.28 6.61 -0.81
C THR A 119 -12.69 6.19 0.61
N GLY A 120 -12.67 4.88 0.90
CA GLY A 120 -13.20 4.29 2.14
C GLY A 120 -14.74 4.15 2.15
N GLU A 121 -15.44 4.59 1.09
CA GLU A 121 -16.89 4.48 0.96
C GLU A 121 -17.26 3.29 0.07
N PRO A 122 -18.20 2.41 0.49
CA PRO A 122 -18.55 1.18 -0.24
C PRO A 122 -19.49 1.42 -1.42
N ASP A 123 -19.54 2.63 -1.94
CA ASP A 123 -20.44 2.99 -3.03
C ASP A 123 -19.89 2.58 -4.39
N THR A 124 -20.76 2.02 -5.24
CA THR A 124 -20.43 1.69 -6.62
C THR A 124 -20.63 2.92 -7.50
N ILE A 125 -19.57 3.30 -8.22
CA ILE A 125 -19.59 4.49 -9.08
C ILE A 125 -19.71 4.06 -10.54
N LYS A 126 -20.71 4.62 -11.22
CA LYS A 126 -20.88 4.44 -12.66
C LYS A 126 -19.93 5.36 -13.43
N LYS A 127 -19.17 4.78 -14.35
CA LYS A 127 -18.24 5.57 -15.20
C LYS A 127 -18.93 5.98 -16.49
N LEU A 128 -18.89 7.26 -16.76
CA LEU A 128 -19.46 7.93 -17.92
C LEU A 128 -18.36 8.67 -18.67
N SER A 129 -18.54 8.85 -19.97
CA SER A 129 -17.61 9.69 -20.73
C SER A 129 -17.69 11.16 -20.25
N TYR A 130 -16.63 11.91 -20.49
CA TYR A 130 -16.59 13.35 -20.13
C TYR A 130 -17.77 14.13 -20.75
N GLN A 131 -18.13 13.78 -22.01
CA GLN A 131 -19.25 14.42 -22.71
C GLN A 131 -20.59 14.10 -22.05
N GLU A 132 -20.81 12.85 -21.65
CA GLU A 132 -22.03 12.44 -20.94
C GLU A 132 -22.12 13.15 -19.58
N CYS A 133 -21.03 13.19 -18.81
CA CYS A 133 -20.99 13.91 -17.53
C CYS A 133 -21.34 15.39 -17.70
N THR A 134 -20.76 16.06 -18.71
CA THR A 134 -21.02 17.47 -18.98
C THR A 134 -22.49 17.69 -19.37
N THR A 135 -23.03 16.84 -20.24
CA THR A 135 -24.43 16.93 -20.66
C THR A 135 -25.41 16.74 -19.50
N LEU A 136 -25.14 15.77 -18.63
CA LEU A 136 -25.98 15.51 -17.47
C LEU A 136 -25.90 16.64 -16.45
N ARG A 137 -24.71 17.21 -16.25
CA ARG A 137 -24.53 18.40 -15.42
C ARG A 137 -25.34 19.59 -15.94
N ASP A 138 -25.22 19.91 -17.21
CA ASP A 138 -25.89 21.06 -17.83
C ASP A 138 -27.42 20.93 -17.83
N ARG A 139 -27.92 19.70 -17.81
CA ARG A 139 -29.36 19.40 -17.69
C ARG A 139 -29.86 19.32 -16.25
N HIS A 140 -29.00 19.50 -15.25
CA HIS A 140 -29.30 19.31 -13.82
C HIS A 140 -29.96 17.96 -13.51
N LEU A 141 -29.58 16.89 -14.24
CA LEU A 141 -30.13 15.54 -14.09
C LEU A 141 -29.39 14.71 -13.06
N MET A 142 -28.30 15.25 -12.49
CA MET A 142 -27.52 14.61 -11.42
C MET A 142 -27.37 15.53 -10.24
N GLU A 143 -27.48 14.97 -9.04
CA GLU A 143 -27.08 15.67 -7.83
C GLU A 143 -25.55 15.77 -7.79
N TRP A 144 -25.05 16.98 -7.71
CA TRP A 144 -23.64 17.31 -7.60
C TRP A 144 -23.36 17.87 -6.22
N ASP A 145 -22.30 17.42 -5.59
CA ASP A 145 -21.84 18.04 -4.36
C ASP A 145 -21.22 19.42 -4.60
N ALA A 146 -20.88 20.15 -3.53
CA ALA A 146 -20.28 21.47 -3.60
C ALA A 146 -18.92 21.49 -4.35
N GLY A 147 -18.30 20.34 -4.58
CA GLY A 147 -17.05 20.17 -5.34
C GLY A 147 -17.27 19.92 -6.83
N GLY A 148 -18.52 19.78 -7.28
CA GLY A 148 -18.84 19.51 -8.69
C GLY A 148 -18.69 18.05 -9.09
N PHE A 149 -18.70 17.11 -8.13
CA PHE A 149 -18.65 15.68 -8.37
C PHE A 149 -20.02 15.05 -8.10
N SER A 150 -20.39 14.07 -8.92
CA SER A 150 -21.58 13.25 -8.64
C SER A 150 -21.19 12.10 -7.71
N ARG A 151 -22.02 11.87 -6.70
CA ARG A 151 -21.82 10.75 -5.76
C ARG A 151 -21.91 9.38 -6.43
N TYR A 152 -22.60 9.26 -7.56
CA TYR A 152 -22.94 7.97 -8.17
C TYR A 152 -22.39 7.76 -9.57
N ALA A 153 -21.91 8.82 -10.23
CA ALA A 153 -21.34 8.71 -11.57
C ALA A 153 -20.33 9.83 -11.88
N ASP A 154 -19.21 9.47 -12.45
CA ASP A 154 -18.18 10.40 -12.90
C ASP A 154 -17.41 9.85 -14.12
N CYS A 155 -16.47 10.64 -14.63
CA CYS A 155 -15.57 10.22 -15.72
C CYS A 155 -14.14 9.89 -15.27
N PHE A 156 -13.84 9.96 -13.97
CA PHE A 156 -12.50 9.73 -13.47
C PHE A 156 -12.29 8.26 -13.14
N ILE A 157 -11.15 7.73 -13.58
CA ILE A 157 -10.70 6.37 -13.26
C ILE A 157 -9.62 6.47 -12.19
N VAL A 158 -9.87 5.84 -11.05
CA VAL A 158 -9.02 5.93 -9.87
C VAL A 158 -8.19 4.66 -9.73
N SER A 159 -6.87 4.79 -9.60
CA SER A 159 -5.98 3.64 -9.37
C SER A 159 -6.23 3.00 -8.01
N GLY A 160 -6.18 1.67 -7.97
CA GLY A 160 -6.52 0.86 -6.80
C GLY A 160 -7.97 0.42 -6.73
N SER A 161 -8.86 1.01 -7.55
CA SER A 161 -10.26 0.59 -7.69
C SER A 161 -10.39 -0.72 -8.45
N LYS A 162 -11.55 -1.35 -8.35
CA LYS A 162 -11.87 -2.60 -9.02
C LYS A 162 -13.06 -2.42 -9.96
N VAL A 163 -12.96 -2.98 -11.18
CA VAL A 163 -14.10 -3.05 -12.10
C VAL A 163 -15.05 -4.15 -11.64
N LEU A 164 -16.29 -3.78 -11.36
CA LEU A 164 -17.33 -4.71 -10.93
C LEU A 164 -18.09 -5.26 -12.13
N ASP A 165 -18.48 -4.38 -13.08
CA ASP A 165 -19.26 -4.73 -14.25
C ASP A 165 -18.92 -3.79 -15.40
N GLY A 166 -19.28 -4.20 -16.64
CA GLY A 166 -19.09 -3.43 -17.85
C GLY A 166 -17.68 -3.53 -18.43
N VAL A 167 -17.55 -2.99 -19.63
CA VAL A 167 -16.29 -2.92 -20.39
C VAL A 167 -16.06 -1.51 -20.87
N GLY A 168 -14.81 -1.09 -20.98
CA GLY A 168 -14.52 0.25 -21.47
C GLY A 168 -13.06 0.53 -21.66
N SER A 169 -12.79 1.76 -22.09
CA SER A 169 -11.46 2.28 -22.29
C SER A 169 -11.28 3.60 -21.56
N TYR A 170 -10.08 3.86 -21.11
CA TYR A 170 -9.71 5.11 -20.47
C TYR A 170 -8.31 5.56 -20.86
N VAL A 171 -8.07 6.87 -20.89
CA VAL A 171 -6.73 7.42 -21.10
C VAL A 171 -6.02 7.58 -19.77
N VAL A 172 -4.79 7.11 -19.71
CA VAL A 172 -3.93 7.20 -18.53
C VAL A 172 -3.44 8.63 -18.33
N THR A 173 -3.68 9.20 -17.14
CA THR A 173 -3.25 10.56 -16.76
C THR A 173 -2.11 10.57 -15.76
N SER A 174 -1.99 9.53 -14.92
CA SER A 174 -0.86 9.38 -14.01
C SER A 174 -0.54 7.93 -13.70
N VAL A 175 0.76 7.65 -13.54
CA VAL A 175 1.31 6.29 -13.37
C VAL A 175 2.21 6.20 -12.14
N GLY A 176 2.41 4.99 -11.63
CA GLY A 176 3.34 4.68 -10.56
C GLY A 176 3.09 5.51 -9.30
N THR A 177 4.14 6.10 -8.74
CA THR A 177 4.09 6.90 -7.51
C THR A 177 3.27 8.19 -7.62
N LYS A 178 2.94 8.63 -8.83
CA LYS A 178 2.09 9.80 -9.08
C LYS A 178 0.60 9.44 -9.12
N SER A 179 0.25 8.15 -9.25
CA SER A 179 -1.14 7.69 -9.13
C SER A 179 -1.63 7.78 -7.69
N LEU A 180 -2.94 7.76 -7.47
CA LEU A 180 -3.52 7.84 -6.14
C LEU A 180 -3.07 6.66 -5.26
N ASN A 181 -3.19 5.44 -5.78
CA ASN A 181 -2.74 4.23 -5.08
C ASN A 181 -1.24 4.27 -4.76
N GLY A 182 -0.41 4.73 -5.71
CA GLY A 182 1.03 4.89 -5.50
C GLY A 182 1.36 5.87 -4.38
N ARG A 183 0.64 6.99 -4.28
CA ARG A 183 0.79 7.97 -3.19
C ARG A 183 0.37 7.42 -1.83
N ILE A 184 -0.73 6.67 -1.77
CA ILE A 184 -1.19 6.01 -0.55
C ILE A 184 -0.14 5.01 -0.05
N MET A 185 0.39 4.17 -0.95
CA MET A 185 1.43 3.19 -0.62
C MET A 185 2.72 3.85 -0.12
N MET A 186 3.15 4.95 -0.75
CA MET A 186 4.32 5.70 -0.27
C MET A 186 4.08 6.38 1.08
N GLY A 187 2.90 6.97 1.29
CA GLY A 187 2.52 7.58 2.56
C GLY A 187 2.51 6.57 3.72
N SER A 188 2.08 5.35 3.46
CA SER A 188 2.12 4.24 4.43
C SER A 188 3.55 3.77 4.73
N SER A 189 4.47 3.85 3.76
CA SER A 189 5.87 3.44 3.93
C SER A 189 6.70 4.43 4.77
N ILE A 190 6.30 5.70 4.82
CA ILE A 190 7.00 6.76 5.57
C ILE A 190 6.64 6.72 7.07
N ASN A 191 5.50 6.11 7.44
CA ASN A 191 5.00 6.05 8.82
C ASN A 191 5.31 4.73 9.55
N LEU A 192 6.18 3.88 9.02
CA LEU A 192 6.70 2.72 9.76
C LEU A 192 7.93 3.17 10.57
N PRO A 193 7.84 3.07 11.93
CA PRO A 193 8.95 3.45 12.82
C PRO A 193 10.15 2.52 12.69
#